data_daf4a9fcf57c2f5e4b2f514a828d76de
#
_entry.id   daf4a9fcf57c2f5e4b2f514a828d76de
#
_cell.length_a   1.000
_cell.length_b   1.000
_cell.length_c   1.000
_cell.angle_alpha   90.00
_cell.angle_beta   90.00
_cell.angle_gamma   90.00
#
_symmetry.space_group_name_H-M   'P 1'
#
loop_
_entity.id
_entity.type
_entity.pdbx_description
1 polymer ?
#
loop_
_entity_poly.entity_id
_entity_poly.type
_entity_poly.pdbx_seq_one_letter_code
_entity_poly.pdbx_strand_id
1 'polypeptide(L)'
;MSTLKRRGLMFVMSSPSGAGKTTITRALLQNNQDVMISISATTRPRRAGEVDGKDYYFVEPDEFRAMAENGEMLEHAKVFEHYYGTPAAPVQEALQNGQDVLFDIDWQGTQQLGEAARDDWVTVFILPPSRQELEKRLRTRSRDTKETEEDIRHRMSKAADEMSHYNEYDYVIINNDVDEAIAKAQRILDGERLKRRRTQGLSDFVRGLIGGL
;
A
#
# COMPACT_ATOMS: atom_id res chain seq x y z
N MET A 1 3.38 -25.83 25.15
CA MET A 1 2.45 -24.67 25.00
C MET A 1 2.47 -24.27 23.54
N SER A 2 1.32 -24.20 22.84
CA SER A 2 1.23 -23.72 21.47
C SER A 2 1.59 -22.24 21.45
N THR A 3 2.65 -21.86 20.73
CA THR A 3 3.06 -20.46 20.62
C THR A 3 2.11 -19.77 19.65
N LEU A 4 1.32 -18.82 20.13
CA LEU A 4 0.49 -17.98 19.27
C LEU A 4 1.39 -17.11 18.39
N LYS A 5 1.14 -17.10 17.08
CA LYS A 5 1.83 -16.25 16.12
C LYS A 5 0.85 -15.36 15.41
N ARG A 6 1.24 -14.14 15.09
CA ARG A 6 0.44 -13.25 14.25
C ARG A 6 0.78 -13.51 12.78
N ARG A 7 -0.23 -13.59 11.93
CA ARG A 7 -0.07 -13.42 10.49
C ARG A 7 -0.05 -11.91 10.19
N GLY A 8 0.87 -11.47 9.36
CA GLY A 8 0.93 -10.09 8.88
C GLY A 8 -0.29 -9.70 8.06
N LEU A 9 -0.38 -8.43 7.69
CA LEU A 9 -1.41 -7.89 6.83
C LEU A 9 -0.82 -7.04 5.70
N MET A 10 -1.56 -6.91 4.61
CA MET A 10 -1.29 -5.94 3.56
C MET A 10 -2.03 -4.64 3.90
N PHE A 11 -1.30 -3.57 4.16
CA PHE A 11 -1.83 -2.26 4.47
C PHE A 11 -1.77 -1.38 3.23
N VAL A 12 -2.88 -1.29 2.51
CA VAL A 12 -2.94 -0.64 1.20
C VAL A 12 -3.39 0.80 1.38
N MET A 13 -2.58 1.73 0.94
CA MET A 13 -2.87 3.16 1.02
C MET A 13 -2.97 3.76 -0.36
N SER A 14 -4.08 4.43 -0.65
CA SER A 14 -4.30 5.18 -1.88
C SER A 14 -4.76 6.60 -1.61
N SER A 15 -4.53 7.47 -2.55
CA SER A 15 -4.94 8.88 -2.44
C SER A 15 -4.81 9.58 -3.78
N PRO A 16 -5.50 10.68 -3.98
CA PRO A 16 -5.15 11.60 -5.06
C PRO A 16 -3.76 12.21 -4.83
N SER A 17 -3.10 12.56 -5.93
CA SER A 17 -1.81 13.25 -5.89
C SER A 17 -1.92 14.53 -5.05
N GLY A 18 -1.00 14.72 -4.08
CA GLY A 18 -0.99 15.90 -3.20
C GLY A 18 -1.80 15.75 -1.90
N ALA A 19 -2.50 14.64 -1.66
CA ALA A 19 -3.24 14.41 -0.41
C ALA A 19 -2.36 14.12 0.81
N GLY A 20 -1.06 13.81 0.62
CA GLY A 20 -0.10 13.58 1.73
C GLY A 20 0.22 12.12 2.02
N LYS A 21 -0.17 11.17 1.15
CA LYS A 21 0.06 9.73 1.29
C LYS A 21 1.52 9.41 1.63
N THR A 22 2.48 9.88 0.83
CA THR A 22 3.91 9.59 1.01
C THR A 22 4.45 9.98 2.40
N THR A 23 3.96 11.09 2.98
CA THR A 23 4.36 11.51 4.32
C THR A 23 3.84 10.53 5.37
N ILE A 24 2.58 10.12 5.26
CA ILE A 24 1.95 9.16 6.18
C ILE A 24 2.63 7.79 6.05
N THR A 25 2.86 7.31 4.83
CA THR A 25 3.56 6.06 4.52
C THR A 25 4.94 6.01 5.17
N ARG A 26 5.75 7.06 4.97
CA ARG A 26 7.09 7.14 5.57
C ARG A 26 7.05 7.11 7.10
N ALA A 27 6.11 7.82 7.70
CA ALA A 27 5.96 7.84 9.15
C ALA A 27 5.58 6.45 9.69
N LEU A 28 4.66 5.73 9.04
CA LEU A 28 4.31 4.36 9.43
C LEU A 28 5.52 3.42 9.35
N LEU A 29 6.31 3.50 8.27
CA LEU A 29 7.53 2.69 8.12
C LEU A 29 8.58 3.01 9.18
N GLN A 30 8.73 4.29 9.57
CA GLN A 30 9.67 4.71 10.61
C GLN A 30 9.24 4.29 12.02
N ASN A 31 7.94 4.31 12.29
CA ASN A 31 7.38 4.02 13.59
C ASN A 31 7.19 2.51 13.87
N ASN A 32 7.27 1.66 12.85
CA ASN A 32 6.99 0.23 12.97
C ASN A 32 8.10 -0.61 12.34
N GLN A 33 8.87 -1.31 13.15
CA GLN A 33 9.97 -2.18 12.69
C GLN A 33 9.49 -3.45 11.97
N ASP A 34 8.24 -3.85 12.19
CA ASP A 34 7.58 -5.01 11.60
C ASP A 34 6.71 -4.67 10.38
N VAL A 35 6.83 -3.43 9.86
CA VAL A 35 6.21 -2.97 8.62
C VAL A 35 7.29 -2.77 7.56
N MET A 36 7.11 -3.37 6.40
CA MET A 36 7.95 -3.15 5.22
C MET A 36 7.14 -2.56 4.07
N ILE A 37 7.81 -1.85 3.15
CA ILE A 37 7.19 -1.39 1.90
C ILE A 37 7.15 -2.54 0.89
N SER A 38 6.06 -2.65 0.12
CA SER A 38 6.03 -3.54 -1.04
C SER A 38 7.03 -3.07 -2.08
N ILE A 39 7.83 -4.01 -2.62
CA ILE A 39 8.79 -3.73 -3.68
C ILE A 39 8.22 -4.26 -4.99
N SER A 40 7.96 -3.37 -5.96
CA SER A 40 7.44 -3.75 -7.27
C SER A 40 8.55 -4.27 -8.18
N ALA A 41 8.20 -5.20 -9.05
CA ALA A 41 9.00 -5.54 -10.23
C ALA A 41 8.74 -4.51 -11.34
N THR A 42 9.74 -4.24 -12.16
CA THR A 42 9.61 -3.33 -13.31
C THR A 42 10.50 -3.73 -14.46
N THR A 43 10.01 -3.50 -15.69
CA THR A 43 10.79 -3.64 -16.92
C THR A 43 11.53 -2.36 -17.32
N ARG A 44 11.41 -1.31 -16.50
CA ARG A 44 12.16 -0.08 -16.72
C ARG A 44 13.65 -0.30 -16.41
N PRO A 45 14.55 0.18 -17.27
CA PRO A 45 15.99 0.17 -16.95
C PRO A 45 16.30 0.86 -15.61
N ARG A 46 17.19 0.26 -14.84
CA ARG A 46 17.64 0.78 -13.56
C ARG A 46 18.32 2.15 -13.75
N ARG A 47 17.94 3.13 -12.93
CA ARG A 47 18.57 4.45 -12.90
C ARG A 47 19.79 4.44 -11.97
N ALA A 48 20.67 5.44 -12.17
CA ALA A 48 21.81 5.63 -11.27
C ALA A 48 21.34 5.87 -9.83
N GLY A 49 21.89 5.11 -8.88
CA GLY A 49 21.54 5.17 -7.46
C GLY A 49 20.43 4.23 -7.00
N GLU A 50 19.65 3.64 -7.91
CA GLU A 50 18.66 2.62 -7.54
C GLU A 50 19.33 1.27 -7.26
N VAL A 51 18.79 0.52 -6.33
CA VAL A 51 19.30 -0.80 -5.90
C VAL A 51 18.25 -1.86 -6.16
N ASP A 52 18.64 -2.92 -6.89
CA ASP A 52 17.79 -4.08 -7.15
C ASP A 52 17.41 -4.78 -5.84
N GLY A 53 16.14 -5.21 -5.76
CA GLY A 53 15.58 -5.82 -4.55
C GLY A 53 15.31 -4.85 -3.39
N LYS A 54 15.59 -3.54 -3.58
CA LYS A 54 15.32 -2.50 -2.59
C LYS A 54 14.39 -1.40 -3.12
N ASP A 55 14.71 -0.85 -4.29
CA ASP A 55 13.88 0.17 -4.92
C ASP A 55 12.87 -0.48 -5.86
N TYR A 56 13.32 -1.45 -6.64
CA TYR A 56 12.53 -2.31 -7.52
C TYR A 56 13.23 -3.67 -7.68
N TYR A 57 12.49 -4.68 -8.13
CA TYR A 57 13.03 -5.85 -8.81
C TYR A 57 13.09 -5.51 -10.31
N PHE A 58 14.30 -5.33 -10.86
CA PHE A 58 14.50 -5.00 -12.27
C PHE A 58 14.54 -6.29 -13.07
N VAL A 59 13.50 -6.52 -13.87
CA VAL A 59 13.32 -7.75 -14.65
C VAL A 59 13.21 -7.46 -16.16
N GLU A 60 13.56 -8.42 -16.98
CA GLU A 60 13.38 -8.31 -18.43
C GLU A 60 11.90 -8.41 -18.82
N PRO A 61 11.46 -7.79 -19.94
CA PRO A 61 10.06 -7.80 -20.37
C PRO A 61 9.44 -9.19 -20.52
N ASP A 62 10.22 -10.16 -21.01
CA ASP A 62 9.74 -11.53 -21.19
C ASP A 62 9.58 -12.26 -19.85
N GLU A 63 10.48 -12.02 -18.91
CA GLU A 63 10.38 -12.51 -17.53
C GLU A 63 9.15 -11.93 -16.83
N PHE A 64 8.95 -10.61 -16.92
CA PHE A 64 7.75 -9.97 -16.34
C PHE A 64 6.47 -10.57 -16.90
N ARG A 65 6.41 -10.77 -18.22
CA ARG A 65 5.24 -11.37 -18.86
C ARG A 65 4.97 -12.77 -18.35
N ALA A 66 6.01 -13.61 -18.25
CA ALA A 66 5.89 -14.95 -17.70
C ALA A 66 5.37 -14.94 -16.27
N MET A 67 5.88 -14.06 -15.41
CA MET A 67 5.39 -13.90 -14.02
C MET A 67 3.91 -13.52 -13.98
N ALA A 68 3.47 -12.60 -14.85
CA ALA A 68 2.06 -12.17 -14.91
C ALA A 68 1.15 -13.32 -15.42
N GLU A 69 1.54 -14.02 -16.47
CA GLU A 69 0.79 -15.15 -17.04
C GLU A 69 0.69 -16.35 -16.09
N ASN A 70 1.73 -16.59 -15.28
CA ASN A 70 1.76 -17.63 -14.27
C ASN A 70 0.97 -17.28 -12.98
N GLY A 71 0.43 -16.05 -12.87
CA GLY A 71 -0.26 -15.61 -11.65
C GLY A 71 0.67 -15.35 -10.47
N GLU A 72 1.95 -15.04 -10.73
CA GLU A 72 2.95 -14.76 -9.71
C GLU A 72 2.92 -13.29 -9.24
N MET A 73 2.05 -12.47 -9.84
CA MET A 73 1.84 -11.05 -9.48
C MET A 73 0.55 -10.88 -8.69
N LEU A 74 0.58 -10.07 -7.64
CA LEU A 74 -0.60 -9.61 -6.89
C LEU A 74 -1.40 -8.56 -7.66
N GLU A 75 -0.69 -7.65 -8.31
CA GLU A 75 -1.21 -6.63 -9.22
C GLU A 75 -0.14 -6.29 -10.26
N HIS A 76 -0.54 -5.83 -11.41
CA HIS A 76 0.38 -5.30 -12.41
C HIS A 76 -0.30 -4.33 -13.39
N ALA A 77 0.47 -3.39 -13.91
CA ALA A 77 0.00 -2.43 -14.88
C ALA A 77 1.10 -2.03 -15.87
N LYS A 78 0.70 -1.60 -17.06
CA LYS A 78 1.59 -0.92 -17.99
C LYS A 78 1.50 0.59 -17.74
N VAL A 79 2.63 1.20 -17.42
CA VAL A 79 2.74 2.65 -17.22
C VAL A 79 3.71 3.19 -18.26
N PHE A 80 3.20 3.95 -19.23
CA PHE A 80 3.93 4.37 -20.42
C PHE A 80 4.49 3.16 -21.19
N GLU A 81 5.80 3.07 -21.34
CA GLU A 81 6.48 2.00 -22.10
C GLU A 81 6.90 0.80 -21.23
N HIS A 82 6.70 0.86 -19.89
CA HIS A 82 7.20 -0.13 -18.96
C HIS A 82 6.08 -0.78 -18.15
N TYR A 83 6.32 -2.02 -17.73
CA TYR A 83 5.45 -2.72 -16.81
C TYR A 83 5.93 -2.53 -15.37
N TYR A 84 4.95 -2.52 -14.45
CA TYR A 84 5.15 -2.50 -13.01
C TYR A 84 4.17 -3.49 -12.40
N GLY A 85 4.57 -4.18 -11.33
CA GLY A 85 3.69 -5.10 -10.63
C GLY A 85 4.34 -5.60 -9.34
N THR A 86 3.55 -6.09 -8.42
CA THR A 86 4.04 -6.59 -7.14
C THR A 86 4.10 -8.12 -7.13
N PRO A 87 5.30 -8.73 -7.02
CA PRO A 87 5.44 -10.17 -6.89
C PRO A 87 4.75 -10.70 -5.62
N ALA A 88 4.00 -11.81 -5.77
CA ALA A 88 3.24 -12.39 -4.66
C ALA A 88 4.13 -13.06 -3.61
N ALA A 89 5.19 -13.77 -4.04
CA ALA A 89 6.01 -14.60 -3.15
C ALA A 89 6.66 -13.82 -1.99
N PRO A 90 7.37 -12.69 -2.20
CA PRO A 90 7.97 -11.93 -1.10
C PRO A 90 6.93 -11.38 -0.11
N VAL A 91 5.76 -10.98 -0.62
CA VAL A 91 4.65 -10.49 0.22
C VAL A 91 4.12 -11.63 1.09
N GLN A 92 3.81 -12.78 0.50
CA GLN A 92 3.31 -13.94 1.25
C GLN A 92 4.30 -14.43 2.32
N GLU A 93 5.59 -14.44 2.02
CA GLU A 93 6.64 -14.76 2.98
C GLU A 93 6.64 -13.78 4.17
N ALA A 94 6.59 -12.48 3.91
CA ALA A 94 6.51 -11.46 4.95
C ALA A 94 5.28 -11.66 5.85
N LEU A 95 4.09 -11.87 5.26
CA LEU A 95 2.85 -12.11 6.01
C LEU A 95 2.94 -13.36 6.89
N GLN A 96 3.52 -14.46 6.38
CA GLN A 96 3.72 -15.69 7.16
C GLN A 96 4.67 -15.48 8.34
N ASN A 97 5.68 -14.62 8.19
CA ASN A 97 6.62 -14.25 9.23
C ASN A 97 6.07 -13.21 10.22
N GLY A 98 4.80 -12.79 10.07
CA GLY A 98 4.16 -11.81 10.95
C GLY A 98 4.51 -10.37 10.65
N GLN A 99 5.17 -10.08 9.53
CA GLN A 99 5.46 -8.73 9.06
C GLN A 99 4.27 -8.18 8.26
N ASP A 100 3.99 -6.91 8.43
CA ASP A 100 2.98 -6.23 7.62
C ASP A 100 3.65 -5.63 6.37
N VAL A 101 2.95 -5.66 5.26
CA VAL A 101 3.43 -5.10 4.00
C VAL A 101 2.58 -3.89 3.63
N LEU A 102 3.21 -2.73 3.55
CA LEU A 102 2.57 -1.48 3.18
C LEU A 102 2.65 -1.29 1.67
N PHE A 103 1.50 -1.04 1.05
CA PHE A 103 1.37 -0.77 -0.37
C PHE A 103 1.05 0.71 -0.59
N ASP A 104 1.87 1.39 -1.38
CA ASP A 104 1.66 2.77 -1.85
C ASP A 104 1.26 2.71 -3.33
N ILE A 105 0.02 2.31 -3.61
CA ILE A 105 -0.53 2.09 -4.96
C ILE A 105 -1.75 2.96 -5.23
N ASP A 106 -2.16 3.04 -6.50
CA ASP A 106 -3.38 3.71 -6.88
C ASP A 106 -4.62 2.80 -6.74
N TRP A 107 -5.79 3.34 -7.06
CA TRP A 107 -7.05 2.59 -6.96
C TRP A 107 -7.11 1.39 -7.91
N GLN A 108 -6.48 1.45 -9.10
CA GLN A 108 -6.47 0.35 -10.06
C GLN A 108 -5.67 -0.83 -9.52
N GLY A 109 -4.48 -0.56 -8.99
CA GLY A 109 -3.67 -1.59 -8.30
C GLY A 109 -4.38 -2.15 -7.08
N THR A 110 -5.11 -1.31 -6.32
CA THR A 110 -5.92 -1.76 -5.17
C THR A 110 -7.02 -2.72 -5.59
N GLN A 111 -7.74 -2.47 -6.68
CA GLN A 111 -8.77 -3.39 -7.16
C GLN A 111 -8.20 -4.77 -7.52
N GLN A 112 -7.09 -4.81 -8.30
CA GLN A 112 -6.43 -6.07 -8.66
C GLN A 112 -5.93 -6.83 -7.43
N LEU A 113 -5.30 -6.12 -6.47
CA LEU A 113 -4.84 -6.72 -5.23
C LEU A 113 -5.99 -7.35 -4.43
N GLY A 114 -7.17 -6.71 -4.43
CA GLY A 114 -8.38 -7.21 -3.76
C GLY A 114 -8.92 -8.51 -4.36
N GLU A 115 -8.77 -8.71 -5.65
CA GLU A 115 -9.12 -9.98 -6.30
C GLU A 115 -8.17 -11.12 -5.91
N ALA A 116 -6.88 -10.80 -5.75
CA ALA A 116 -5.84 -11.78 -5.48
C ALA A 116 -5.72 -12.19 -4.00
N ALA A 117 -5.99 -11.30 -3.04
CA ALA A 117 -5.60 -11.52 -1.64
C ALA A 117 -6.49 -10.83 -0.60
N ARG A 118 -7.81 -10.88 -0.76
CA ARG A 118 -8.80 -10.14 0.04
C ARG A 118 -8.79 -10.42 1.55
N ASP A 119 -8.37 -11.60 1.98
CA ASP A 119 -8.39 -11.98 3.39
C ASP A 119 -7.29 -11.30 4.21
N ASP A 120 -6.19 -10.95 3.58
CA ASP A 120 -5.03 -10.36 4.26
C ASP A 120 -4.96 -8.83 4.11
N TRP A 121 -5.77 -8.21 3.26
CA TRP A 121 -5.67 -6.79 2.98
C TRP A 121 -6.49 -5.92 3.95
N VAL A 122 -6.07 -4.67 4.07
CA VAL A 122 -6.74 -3.56 4.75
C VAL A 122 -6.52 -2.31 3.91
N THR A 123 -7.57 -1.65 3.49
CA THR A 123 -7.49 -0.55 2.54
C THR A 123 -7.82 0.78 3.20
N VAL A 124 -6.99 1.80 2.95
CA VAL A 124 -7.13 3.14 3.51
C VAL A 124 -7.02 4.17 2.40
N PHE A 125 -8.04 5.00 2.24
CA PHE A 125 -8.02 6.11 1.31
C PHE A 125 -7.73 7.42 2.03
N ILE A 126 -6.75 8.19 1.54
CA ILE A 126 -6.41 9.50 2.10
C ILE A 126 -7.03 10.59 1.24
N LEU A 127 -7.88 11.41 1.86
CA LEU A 127 -8.49 12.57 1.22
C LEU A 127 -7.83 13.88 1.68
N PRO A 128 -7.69 14.87 0.80
CA PRO A 128 -7.37 16.24 1.22
C PRO A 128 -8.57 16.86 1.96
N PRO A 129 -8.36 17.88 2.80
CA PRO A 129 -9.45 18.52 3.55
C PRO A 129 -10.39 19.33 2.68
N SER A 130 -9.91 19.82 1.54
CA SER A 130 -10.69 20.56 0.56
C SER A 130 -10.01 20.57 -0.81
N ARG A 131 -10.80 20.90 -1.85
CA ARG A 131 -10.27 21.11 -3.20
C ARG A 131 -9.24 22.25 -3.25
N GLN A 132 -9.50 23.33 -2.50
CA GLN A 132 -8.59 24.49 -2.45
C GLN A 132 -7.24 24.12 -1.83
N GLU A 133 -7.26 23.34 -0.74
CA GLU A 133 -6.02 22.89 -0.10
C GLU A 133 -5.25 21.91 -0.99
N LEU A 134 -5.94 21.02 -1.70
CA LEU A 134 -5.30 20.13 -2.67
C LEU A 134 -4.61 20.94 -3.78
N GLU A 135 -5.29 21.89 -4.38
CA GLU A 135 -4.73 22.76 -5.43
C GLU A 135 -3.51 23.53 -4.90
N LYS A 136 -3.60 24.08 -3.69
CA LYS A 136 -2.47 24.77 -3.04
C LYS A 136 -1.26 23.85 -2.86
N ARG A 137 -1.46 22.61 -2.40
CA ARG A 137 -0.39 21.60 -2.23
C ARG A 137 0.25 21.23 -3.58
N LEU A 138 -0.56 21.04 -4.62
CA LEU A 138 -0.06 20.77 -5.97
C LEU A 138 0.77 21.96 -6.50
N ARG A 139 0.29 23.21 -6.34
CA ARG A 139 1.00 24.42 -6.74
C ARG A 139 2.32 24.61 -5.97
N THR A 140 2.34 24.28 -4.69
CA THR A 140 3.58 24.36 -3.90
C THR A 140 4.61 23.37 -4.41
N ARG A 141 4.21 22.13 -4.68
CA ARG A 141 5.09 21.09 -5.23
C ARG A 141 5.57 21.43 -6.66
N SER A 142 4.72 22.05 -7.48
CA SER A 142 5.06 22.42 -8.85
C SER A 142 6.20 23.45 -8.95
N ARG A 143 6.38 24.28 -7.92
CA ARG A 143 7.51 25.23 -7.84
C ARG A 143 8.86 24.52 -7.84
N ASP A 144 8.91 23.33 -7.20
CA ASP A 144 10.14 22.53 -7.13
C ASP A 144 10.35 21.69 -8.39
N THR A 145 9.25 21.33 -9.08
CA THR A 145 9.26 20.44 -10.26
C THR A 145 9.13 21.16 -11.60
N LYS A 146 8.97 22.50 -11.59
CA LYS A 146 8.76 23.36 -12.79
C LYS A 146 7.55 22.95 -13.65
N GLU A 147 6.49 22.40 -13.02
CA GLU A 147 5.25 22.06 -13.69
C GLU A 147 4.47 23.30 -14.10
N THR A 148 3.77 23.22 -15.23
CA THR A 148 2.97 24.30 -15.80
C THR A 148 1.57 24.38 -15.16
N GLU A 149 0.84 25.47 -15.39
CA GLU A 149 -0.58 25.60 -15.00
C GLU A 149 -1.48 24.54 -15.68
N GLU A 150 -1.08 24.07 -16.86
CA GLU A 150 -1.78 22.99 -17.55
C GLU A 150 -1.56 21.65 -16.85
N ASP A 151 -0.35 21.37 -16.40
CA ASP A 151 -0.04 20.18 -15.61
C ASP A 151 -0.83 20.16 -14.29
N ILE A 152 -0.94 21.31 -13.62
CA ILE A 152 -1.74 21.43 -12.40
C ILE A 152 -3.23 21.16 -12.68
N ARG A 153 -3.80 21.72 -13.76
CA ARG A 153 -5.18 21.46 -14.14
C ARG A 153 -5.42 19.98 -14.46
N HIS A 154 -4.50 19.38 -15.19
CA HIS A 154 -4.57 17.94 -15.50
C HIS A 154 -4.53 17.10 -14.23
N ARG A 155 -3.63 17.39 -13.29
CA ARG A 155 -3.58 16.72 -11.99
C ARG A 155 -4.84 16.91 -11.16
N MET A 156 -5.43 18.10 -11.17
CA MET A 156 -6.69 18.36 -10.47
C MET A 156 -7.86 17.57 -11.07
N SER A 157 -7.90 17.42 -12.40
CA SER A 157 -8.89 16.59 -13.08
C SER A 157 -8.71 15.11 -12.73
N LYS A 158 -7.47 14.62 -12.78
CA LYS A 158 -7.12 13.24 -12.38
C LYS A 158 -7.45 12.97 -10.92
N ALA A 159 -7.19 13.93 -10.03
CA ALA A 159 -7.50 13.81 -8.61
C ALA A 159 -9.00 13.66 -8.35
N ALA A 160 -9.86 14.28 -9.16
CA ALA A 160 -11.31 14.11 -9.03
C ALA A 160 -11.75 12.67 -9.37
N ASP A 161 -11.17 12.09 -10.40
CA ASP A 161 -11.39 10.69 -10.78
C ASP A 161 -10.87 9.74 -9.68
N GLU A 162 -9.63 9.92 -9.23
CA GLU A 162 -9.05 9.15 -8.13
C GLU A 162 -9.90 9.22 -6.85
N MET A 163 -10.43 10.39 -6.49
CA MET A 163 -11.28 10.56 -5.31
C MET A 163 -12.63 9.87 -5.43
N SER A 164 -13.16 9.61 -6.63
CA SER A 164 -14.47 8.95 -6.81
C SER A 164 -14.46 7.50 -6.30
N HIS A 165 -13.29 6.89 -6.19
CA HIS A 165 -13.09 5.51 -5.72
C HIS A 165 -13.01 5.35 -4.19
N TYR A 166 -13.17 6.43 -3.40
CA TYR A 166 -13.03 6.38 -1.94
C TYR A 166 -13.92 5.35 -1.24
N ASN A 167 -15.09 5.06 -1.82
CA ASN A 167 -16.08 4.13 -1.27
C ASN A 167 -15.72 2.64 -1.46
N GLU A 168 -14.64 2.34 -2.18
CA GLU A 168 -14.10 0.99 -2.36
C GLU A 168 -13.14 0.58 -1.23
N TYR A 169 -12.84 1.52 -0.30
CA TYR A 169 -11.87 1.34 0.77
C TYR A 169 -12.54 1.09 2.12
N ASP A 170 -11.89 0.28 2.97
CA ASP A 170 -12.37 -0.02 4.32
C ASP A 170 -12.37 1.21 5.22
N TYR A 171 -11.39 2.11 5.02
CA TYR A 171 -11.18 3.31 5.83
C TYR A 171 -10.90 4.53 4.98
N VAL A 172 -11.39 5.70 5.45
CA VAL A 172 -11.10 7.00 4.83
C VAL A 172 -10.51 7.92 5.89
N ILE A 173 -9.36 8.53 5.58
CA ILE A 173 -8.71 9.54 6.44
C ILE A 173 -8.72 10.87 5.71
N ILE A 174 -9.36 11.89 6.30
CA ILE A 174 -9.26 13.26 5.84
C ILE A 174 -8.01 13.88 6.45
N ASN A 175 -7.03 14.25 5.63
CA ASN A 175 -5.74 14.80 6.04
C ASN A 175 -5.82 16.32 6.22
N ASN A 176 -6.49 16.76 7.30
CA ASN A 176 -6.51 18.14 7.74
C ASN A 176 -5.16 18.54 8.37
N ASP A 177 -4.67 17.67 9.23
CA ASP A 177 -3.40 17.76 9.93
C ASP A 177 -2.65 16.45 9.73
N VAL A 178 -1.37 16.53 9.40
CA VAL A 178 -0.57 15.36 9.02
C VAL A 178 -0.28 14.46 10.22
N ASP A 179 -0.07 15.03 11.40
CA ASP A 179 0.25 14.23 12.60
C ASP A 179 -1.01 13.49 13.09
N GLU A 180 -2.18 14.12 13.00
CA GLU A 180 -3.45 13.45 13.25
C GLU A 180 -3.72 12.35 12.23
N ALA A 181 -3.42 12.58 10.94
CA ALA A 181 -3.61 11.58 9.89
C ALA A 181 -2.69 10.37 10.09
N ILE A 182 -1.43 10.59 10.47
CA ILE A 182 -0.48 9.53 10.86
C ILE A 182 -1.02 8.74 12.06
N ALA A 183 -1.48 9.43 13.10
CA ALA A 183 -2.04 8.77 14.29
C ALA A 183 -3.29 7.95 13.97
N LYS A 184 -4.16 8.40 13.05
CA LYS A 184 -5.32 7.64 12.58
C LYS A 184 -4.91 6.39 11.82
N ALA A 185 -3.96 6.51 10.89
CA ALA A 185 -3.43 5.38 10.12
C ALA A 185 -2.77 4.33 11.04
N GLN A 186 -2.01 4.77 12.05
CA GLN A 186 -1.42 3.88 13.05
C GLN A 186 -2.49 3.14 13.87
N ARG A 187 -3.55 3.82 14.32
CA ARG A 187 -4.65 3.17 15.07
C ARG A 187 -5.39 2.13 14.23
N ILE A 188 -5.57 2.39 12.93
CA ILE A 188 -6.17 1.41 12.02
C ILE A 188 -5.26 0.18 11.93
N LEU A 189 -3.96 0.37 11.68
CA LEU A 189 -2.98 -0.71 11.60
C LEU A 189 -2.98 -1.55 12.88
N ASP A 190 -2.92 -0.92 14.04
CA ASP A 190 -2.90 -1.59 15.34
C ASP A 190 -4.20 -2.37 15.60
N GLY A 191 -5.36 -1.77 15.29
CA GLY A 191 -6.66 -2.44 15.42
C GLY A 191 -6.80 -3.65 14.48
N GLU A 192 -6.33 -3.52 13.26
CA GLU A 192 -6.36 -4.60 12.26
C GLU A 192 -5.44 -5.77 12.64
N ARG A 193 -4.32 -5.51 13.29
CA ARG A 193 -3.40 -6.53 13.84
C ARG A 193 -4.07 -7.40 14.90
N LEU A 194 -5.03 -6.88 15.65
CA LEU A 194 -5.75 -7.59 16.73
C LEU A 194 -6.90 -8.47 16.24
N LYS A 195 -7.26 -8.43 14.97
CA LYS A 195 -8.34 -9.28 14.45
C LYS A 195 -8.03 -10.75 14.67
N ARG A 196 -9.02 -11.49 15.23
CA ARG A 196 -8.93 -12.93 15.54
C ARG A 196 -8.35 -13.77 14.40
N ARG A 197 -8.72 -13.48 13.16
CA ARG A 197 -8.26 -14.21 11.95
C ARG A 197 -6.75 -14.14 11.74
N ARG A 198 -6.06 -13.16 12.35
CA ARG A 198 -4.60 -12.99 12.23
C ARG A 198 -3.83 -13.74 13.29
N THR A 199 -4.49 -14.28 14.32
CA THR A 199 -3.85 -15.07 15.37
C THR A 199 -3.85 -16.54 14.99
N GLN A 200 -2.70 -17.04 14.56
CA GLN A 200 -2.48 -18.45 14.21
C GLN A 200 -2.33 -19.29 15.48
N GLY A 201 -2.87 -20.52 15.45
CA GLY A 201 -2.82 -21.44 16.60
C GLY A 201 -3.84 -21.14 17.71
N LEU A 202 -4.71 -20.12 17.54
CA LEU A 202 -5.68 -19.70 18.56
C LEU A 202 -6.67 -20.82 18.94
N SER A 203 -7.15 -21.59 17.96
CA SER A 203 -8.08 -22.70 18.22
C SER A 203 -7.46 -23.79 19.08
N ASP A 204 -6.19 -24.12 18.85
CA ASP A 204 -5.48 -25.14 19.64
C ASP A 204 -5.18 -24.60 21.05
N PHE A 205 -4.83 -23.35 21.15
CA PHE A 205 -4.64 -22.69 22.43
C PHE A 205 -5.93 -22.72 23.28
N VAL A 206 -7.08 -22.34 22.69
CA VAL A 206 -8.38 -22.36 23.39
C VAL A 206 -8.79 -23.77 23.76
N ARG A 207 -8.59 -24.76 22.87
CA ARG A 207 -8.85 -26.18 23.20
C ARG A 207 -8.01 -26.65 24.38
N GLY A 208 -6.76 -26.23 24.47
CA GLY A 208 -5.91 -26.52 25.64
C GLY A 208 -6.41 -25.91 26.92
N LEU A 209 -7.01 -24.71 26.87
CA LEU A 209 -7.64 -24.09 28.06
C LEU A 209 -8.89 -24.83 28.52
N ILE A 210 -9.74 -25.24 27.60
CA ILE A 210 -11.01 -25.92 27.89
C ILE A 210 -10.77 -27.37 28.33
N GLY A 211 -9.80 -28.06 27.72
CA GLY A 211 -9.47 -29.47 28.04
C GLY A 211 -8.73 -29.64 29.36
N GLY A 212 -8.33 -28.58 30.03
CA GLY A 212 -7.75 -28.58 31.39
C GLY A 212 -8.77 -28.34 32.51
N LEU A 213 -10.06 -28.21 32.16
CA LEU A 213 -11.20 -28.14 33.08
C LEU A 213 -11.86 -29.50 33.19
#